data_6fcdcb5d15e892dc2c500d78a8d6e0c2
#
_entry.id   6fcdcb5d15e892dc2c500d78a8d6e0c2
#
_cell.length_a   1.000
_cell.length_b   1.000
_cell.length_c   1.000
_cell.angle_alpha   90.00
_cell.angle_beta   90.00
_cell.angle_gamma   90.00
#
_symmetry.space_group_name_H-M   'P 1'
#
loop_
_entity.id
_entity.type
_entity.pdbx_description
1 polymer ?
#
loop_
_entity_poly.entity_id
_entity_poly.type
_entity_poly.pdbx_seq_one_letter_code
_entity_poly.pdbx_strand_id
1 'polypeptide(L)'
;YRRQRQMCIRDRVYAMSTIGVLGMLVWSHHMFTVGLDVDTRAYFTAATMIIAVPTGIKIFSWLATMYGGSIRLTAPMQFCVGFLILFTIGGSTGVALSNASLDIAFHDTYYVVAHFHYQLSMGASFGIFAGFYYWFPKIVGKTYNETLAKIHFWTFFVGVNLTFFPQHFLGLSGMPRRIPDYPDAFAPYNYISSLGSVISVAGVFIFAYLVYDALVYGEEADNNPWAVPGYFESTPIYWLEANPATSLEWAVESPTPFHAFHVV
;
A
#
# COMPACT_ATOMS: atom_id res chain seq x y z
N TYR A 1 10.71 22.83 -11.38
CA TYR A 1 9.54 21.94 -11.19
C TYR A 1 9.66 20.63 -11.98
N ARG A 2 9.95 20.65 -13.27
CA ARG A 2 10.19 19.44 -14.09
C ARG A 2 11.42 18.63 -13.62
N ARG A 3 12.50 19.31 -13.23
CA ARG A 3 13.71 18.64 -12.72
C ARG A 3 13.47 17.91 -11.40
N GLN A 4 12.68 18.47 -10.49
CA GLN A 4 12.34 17.80 -9.21
C GLN A 4 11.46 16.56 -9.45
N ARG A 5 10.48 16.59 -10.34
CA ARG A 5 9.68 15.39 -10.69
C ARG A 5 10.55 14.29 -11.30
N GLN A 6 11.47 14.64 -12.21
CA GLN A 6 12.39 13.68 -12.80
C GLN A 6 13.39 13.10 -11.80
N MET A 7 13.90 13.93 -10.87
CA MET A 7 14.79 13.45 -9.80
C MET A 7 14.08 12.44 -8.89
N CYS A 8 12.89 12.74 -8.39
CA CYS A 8 12.13 11.82 -7.53
C CYS A 8 11.76 10.51 -8.23
N ILE A 9 11.44 10.53 -9.53
CA ILE A 9 11.17 9.31 -10.32
C ILE A 9 12.44 8.48 -10.46
N ARG A 10 13.57 9.09 -10.81
CA ARG A 10 14.86 8.41 -10.95
C ARG A 10 15.28 7.74 -9.66
N ASP A 11 15.24 8.46 -8.55
CA ASP A 11 15.62 7.95 -7.24
C ASP A 11 14.77 6.74 -6.84
N ARG A 12 13.46 6.79 -7.11
CA ARG A 12 12.55 5.66 -6.89
C ARG A 12 12.86 4.46 -7.77
N VAL A 13 13.20 4.68 -9.04
CA VAL A 13 13.58 3.59 -9.96
C VAL A 13 14.85 2.90 -9.47
N TYR A 14 15.88 3.66 -9.12
CA TYR A 14 17.11 3.09 -8.58
C TYR A 14 16.88 2.40 -7.23
N ALA A 15 16.08 2.97 -6.34
CA ALA A 15 15.72 2.35 -5.08
C ALA A 15 14.99 1.01 -5.29
N MET A 16 14.03 0.94 -6.20
CA MET A 16 13.33 -0.32 -6.52
C MET A 16 14.27 -1.37 -7.10
N SER A 17 15.14 -0.99 -8.03
CA SER A 17 16.13 -1.90 -8.61
C SER A 17 17.11 -2.42 -7.55
N THR A 18 17.54 -1.55 -6.64
CA THR A 18 18.41 -1.92 -5.52
C THR A 18 17.73 -2.91 -4.57
N ILE A 19 16.46 -2.71 -4.24
CA ILE A 19 15.68 -3.65 -3.41
C ILE A 19 15.61 -5.03 -4.09
N GLY A 20 15.39 -5.07 -5.42
CA GLY A 20 15.36 -6.32 -6.17
C GLY A 20 16.66 -7.09 -6.09
N VAL A 21 17.80 -6.43 -6.27
CA VAL A 21 19.13 -7.05 -6.18
C VAL A 21 19.43 -7.49 -4.74
N LEU A 22 19.24 -6.61 -3.76
CA LEU A 22 19.50 -6.93 -2.35
C LEU A 22 18.60 -8.04 -1.85
N GLY A 23 17.34 -8.12 -2.32
CA GLY A 23 16.40 -9.16 -1.93
C GLY A 23 16.89 -10.58 -2.23
N MET A 24 17.75 -10.75 -3.23
CA MET A 24 18.37 -12.03 -3.56
C MET A 24 19.51 -12.43 -2.60
N LEU A 25 20.02 -11.51 -1.79
CA LEU A 25 21.19 -11.68 -0.94
C LEU A 25 20.84 -11.90 0.54
N VAL A 26 19.55 -11.95 0.90
CA VAL A 26 19.11 -11.90 2.31
C VAL A 26 18.20 -13.04 2.75
N TRP A 27 18.01 -14.08 1.94
CA TRP A 27 17.03 -15.16 2.19
C TRP A 27 17.19 -15.85 3.56
N SER A 28 18.40 -15.94 4.10
CA SER A 28 18.67 -16.64 5.36
C SER A 28 18.18 -15.90 6.61
N HIS A 29 17.63 -14.71 6.48
CA HIS A 29 16.93 -14.08 7.62
C HIS A 29 15.70 -14.87 8.07
N HIS A 30 15.18 -15.79 7.26
CA HIS A 30 14.13 -16.73 7.67
C HIS A 30 14.68 -17.95 8.44
N MET A 31 15.98 -18.04 8.60
CA MET A 31 16.67 -19.21 9.14
C MET A 31 17.54 -18.88 10.36
N PHE A 32 17.32 -17.77 11.03
CA PHE A 32 18.12 -17.35 12.19
C PHE A 32 18.10 -18.34 13.37
N THR A 33 17.05 -19.16 13.46
CA THR A 33 16.85 -20.12 14.56
C THR A 33 17.26 -21.56 14.24
N VAL A 34 17.81 -21.81 13.05
CA VAL A 34 18.19 -23.17 12.61
C VAL A 34 19.60 -23.60 13.05
N GLY A 35 20.33 -22.74 13.79
CA GLY A 35 21.68 -23.04 14.26
C GLY A 35 22.79 -22.51 13.35
N LEU A 36 22.56 -21.43 12.62
CA LEU A 36 23.62 -20.74 11.88
C LEU A 36 24.69 -20.21 12.83
N ASP A 37 25.94 -20.17 12.35
CA ASP A 37 27.05 -19.58 13.09
C ASP A 37 26.85 -18.05 13.30
N VAL A 38 27.55 -17.51 14.25
CA VAL A 38 27.42 -16.09 14.66
C VAL A 38 27.74 -15.14 13.51
N ASP A 39 28.78 -15.41 12.73
CA ASP A 39 29.22 -14.55 11.64
C ASP A 39 28.20 -14.52 10.51
N THR A 40 27.61 -15.65 10.17
CA THR A 40 26.54 -15.77 9.17
C THR A 40 25.30 -15.01 9.62
N ARG A 41 24.89 -15.13 10.89
CA ARG A 41 23.76 -14.38 11.43
C ARG A 41 24.03 -12.86 11.42
N ALA A 42 25.23 -12.44 11.76
CA ALA A 42 25.64 -11.03 11.71
C ALA A 42 25.61 -10.50 10.26
N TYR A 43 26.11 -11.25 9.30
CA TYR A 43 26.05 -10.88 7.89
C TYR A 43 24.61 -10.69 7.42
N PHE A 44 23.73 -11.67 7.64
CA PHE A 44 22.35 -11.59 7.17
C PHE A 44 21.53 -10.53 7.91
N THR A 45 21.84 -10.25 9.17
CA THR A 45 21.28 -9.10 9.89
C THR A 45 21.65 -7.80 9.19
N ALA A 46 22.92 -7.55 8.95
CA ALA A 46 23.39 -6.33 8.29
C ALA A 46 22.84 -6.20 6.87
N ALA A 47 22.92 -7.26 6.07
CA ALA A 47 22.43 -7.26 4.69
C ALA A 47 20.91 -6.98 4.61
N THR A 48 20.12 -7.56 5.53
CA THR A 48 18.68 -7.34 5.58
C THR A 48 18.33 -5.92 5.98
N MET A 49 19.05 -5.35 6.96
CA MET A 49 18.85 -3.96 7.39
C MET A 49 19.14 -2.94 6.28
N ILE A 50 20.11 -3.22 5.41
CA ILE A 50 20.45 -2.32 4.28
C ILE A 50 19.23 -2.10 3.36
N ILE A 51 18.31 -3.05 3.25
CA ILE A 51 17.08 -2.91 2.45
C ILE A 51 16.16 -1.80 2.99
N ALA A 52 16.25 -1.46 4.25
CA ALA A 52 15.47 -0.37 4.84
C ALA A 52 15.80 1.01 4.21
N VAL A 53 17.04 1.23 3.78
CA VAL A 53 17.49 2.49 3.19
C VAL A 53 16.76 2.81 1.86
N PRO A 54 16.81 1.96 0.82
CA PRO A 54 16.10 2.23 -0.41
C PRO A 54 14.57 2.25 -0.23
N THR A 55 14.04 1.48 0.72
CA THR A 55 12.62 1.55 1.08
C THR A 55 12.27 2.90 1.70
N GLY A 56 13.10 3.42 2.59
CA GLY A 56 12.97 4.76 3.16
C GLY A 56 13.01 5.86 2.09
N ILE A 57 13.90 5.77 1.11
CA ILE A 57 13.97 6.69 -0.03
C ILE A 57 12.61 6.74 -0.76
N LYS A 58 11.95 5.60 -0.99
CA LYS A 58 10.62 5.56 -1.60
C LYS A 58 9.59 6.29 -0.75
N ILE A 59 9.50 5.97 0.54
CA ILE A 59 8.55 6.59 1.48
C ILE A 59 8.76 8.11 1.51
N PHE A 60 9.98 8.57 1.72
CA PHE A 60 10.27 10.01 1.77
C PHE A 60 10.03 10.71 0.44
N SER A 61 10.30 10.07 -0.69
CA SER A 61 9.99 10.63 -2.01
C SER A 61 8.49 10.78 -2.26
N TRP A 62 7.65 9.86 -1.76
CA TRP A 62 6.19 9.98 -1.81
C TRP A 62 5.69 11.12 -0.92
N LEU A 63 6.21 11.23 0.30
CA LEU A 63 5.90 12.35 1.19
C LEU A 63 6.31 13.69 0.58
N ALA A 64 7.50 13.76 -0.02
CA ALA A 64 7.98 14.96 -0.71
C ALA A 64 7.11 15.33 -1.93
N THR A 65 6.55 14.34 -2.62
CA THR A 65 5.62 14.57 -3.73
C THR A 65 4.30 15.22 -3.24
N MET A 66 3.84 14.87 -2.05
CA MET A 66 2.62 15.42 -1.44
C MET A 66 2.88 16.77 -0.73
N TYR A 67 4.11 17.02 -0.29
CA TYR A 67 4.45 18.21 0.47
C TYR A 67 4.20 19.50 -0.33
N GLY A 68 3.43 20.40 0.26
CA GLY A 68 3.06 21.67 -0.39
C GLY A 68 2.10 21.53 -1.57
N GLY A 69 1.56 20.35 -1.82
CA GLY A 69 0.56 20.09 -2.85
C GLY A 69 -0.87 20.37 -2.40
N SER A 70 -1.80 20.47 -3.36
CA SER A 70 -3.23 20.54 -3.10
C SER A 70 -3.80 19.12 -2.99
N ILE A 71 -3.87 18.59 -1.76
CA ILE A 71 -4.33 17.22 -1.52
C ILE A 71 -5.87 17.20 -1.47
N ARG A 72 -6.46 16.39 -2.34
CA ARG A 72 -7.90 16.09 -2.30
C ARG A 72 -8.10 14.68 -1.77
N LEU A 73 -8.80 14.55 -0.64
CA LEU A 73 -9.04 13.24 0.01
C LEU A 73 -10.16 12.46 -0.70
N THR A 74 -9.92 12.15 -1.97
CA THR A 74 -10.72 11.19 -2.73
C THR A 74 -10.38 9.76 -2.27
N ALA A 75 -11.23 8.79 -2.60
CA ALA A 75 -11.02 7.40 -2.19
C ALA A 75 -9.62 6.86 -2.58
N PRO A 76 -9.11 7.00 -3.82
CA PRO A 76 -7.77 6.55 -4.16
C PRO A 76 -6.69 7.26 -3.33
N MET A 77 -6.86 8.55 -3.02
CA MET A 77 -5.90 9.28 -2.19
C MET A 77 -5.93 8.82 -0.73
N GLN A 78 -7.09 8.49 -0.18
CA GLN A 78 -7.20 7.92 1.16
C GLN A 78 -6.47 6.57 1.25
N PHE A 79 -6.62 5.70 0.23
CA PHE A 79 -5.86 4.46 0.15
C PHE A 79 -4.34 4.69 0.03
N CYS A 80 -3.88 5.69 -0.72
CA CYS A 80 -2.47 6.05 -0.80
C CYS A 80 -1.92 6.52 0.55
N VAL A 81 -2.62 7.39 1.27
CA VAL A 81 -2.21 7.86 2.59
C VAL A 81 -2.23 6.71 3.61
N GLY A 82 -3.28 5.91 3.61
CA GLY A 82 -3.38 4.70 4.43
C GLY A 82 -2.22 3.74 4.17
N PHE A 83 -1.91 3.48 2.90
CA PHE A 83 -0.74 2.71 2.49
C PHE A 83 0.56 3.26 3.11
N LEU A 84 0.84 4.55 2.97
CA LEU A 84 2.07 5.15 3.47
C LEU A 84 2.23 4.96 4.99
N ILE A 85 1.17 5.20 5.74
CA ILE A 85 1.20 5.08 7.21
C ILE A 85 1.41 3.63 7.62
N LEU A 86 0.57 2.73 7.10
CA LEU A 86 0.54 1.33 7.55
C LEU A 86 1.75 0.54 7.05
N PHE A 87 2.19 0.79 5.83
CA PHE A 87 3.43 0.19 5.29
C PHE A 87 4.66 0.64 6.08
N THR A 88 4.71 1.90 6.53
CA THR A 88 5.81 2.39 7.38
C THR A 88 5.84 1.69 8.73
N ILE A 89 4.68 1.47 9.36
CA ILE A 89 4.58 0.69 10.60
C ILE A 89 5.08 -0.74 10.36
N GLY A 90 4.60 -1.40 9.30
CA GLY A 90 5.05 -2.75 8.95
C GLY A 90 6.53 -2.84 8.62
N GLY A 91 7.10 -1.83 7.95
CA GLY A 91 8.53 -1.74 7.68
C GLY A 91 9.38 -1.60 8.94
N SER A 92 8.91 -0.82 9.91
CA SER A 92 9.58 -0.66 11.20
C SER A 92 9.64 -1.98 11.99
N THR A 93 8.56 -2.76 11.98
CA THR A 93 8.55 -4.11 12.58
C THR A 93 9.46 -5.08 11.84
N GLY A 94 9.60 -4.92 10.51
CA GLY A 94 10.54 -5.69 9.70
C GLY A 94 12.00 -5.41 10.05
N VAL A 95 12.36 -4.16 10.33
CA VAL A 95 13.70 -3.79 10.81
C VAL A 95 13.98 -4.43 12.18
N ALA A 96 12.99 -4.49 13.07
CA ALA A 96 13.12 -5.22 14.33
C ALA A 96 13.40 -6.72 14.11
N LEU A 97 12.65 -7.36 13.21
CA LEU A 97 12.81 -8.78 12.87
C LEU A 97 14.11 -9.09 12.11
N SER A 98 14.69 -8.11 11.42
CA SER A 98 15.98 -8.28 10.73
C SER A 98 17.14 -8.57 11.66
N ASN A 99 17.01 -8.25 12.95
CA ASN A 99 18.00 -8.54 13.97
C ASN A 99 17.90 -9.99 14.43
N ALA A 100 18.94 -10.78 14.16
CA ALA A 100 18.97 -12.20 14.52
C ALA A 100 18.73 -12.44 16.02
N SER A 101 19.27 -11.61 16.89
CA SER A 101 19.08 -11.72 18.34
C SER A 101 17.65 -11.51 18.79
N LEU A 102 16.92 -10.60 18.15
CA LEU A 102 15.49 -10.38 18.43
C LEU A 102 14.62 -11.46 17.80
N ASP A 103 14.99 -11.92 16.61
CA ASP A 103 14.22 -12.95 15.90
C ASP A 103 14.24 -14.31 16.60
N ILE A 104 15.22 -14.59 17.45
CA ILE A 104 15.19 -15.77 18.33
C ILE A 104 13.92 -15.84 19.17
N ALA A 105 13.45 -14.68 19.66
CA ALA A 105 12.22 -14.60 20.45
C ALA A 105 10.95 -14.48 19.58
N PHE A 106 11.05 -13.95 18.37
CA PHE A 106 9.89 -13.64 17.52
C PHE A 106 9.68 -14.62 16.38
N HIS A 107 10.69 -15.42 16.04
CA HIS A 107 10.57 -16.40 14.96
C HIS A 107 9.37 -17.34 15.20
N ASP A 108 8.58 -17.53 14.16
CA ASP A 108 7.36 -18.34 14.20
C ASP A 108 6.35 -17.94 15.30
N THR A 109 6.31 -16.66 15.66
CA THR A 109 5.27 -16.06 16.52
C THR A 109 4.31 -15.20 15.72
N TYR A 110 3.20 -14.77 16.34
CA TYR A 110 2.25 -13.84 15.73
C TYR A 110 2.82 -12.43 15.50
N TYR A 111 3.98 -12.10 16.05
CA TYR A 111 4.67 -10.85 15.70
C TYR A 111 5.10 -10.84 14.22
N VAL A 112 5.62 -11.95 13.72
CA VAL A 112 5.95 -12.10 12.29
C VAL A 112 4.68 -12.05 11.44
N VAL A 113 3.58 -12.65 11.90
CA VAL A 113 2.29 -12.61 11.20
C VAL A 113 1.77 -11.19 11.08
N ALA A 114 1.81 -10.42 12.15
CA ALA A 114 1.46 -9.01 12.13
C ALA A 114 2.33 -8.21 11.16
N HIS A 115 3.65 -8.40 11.20
CA HIS A 115 4.59 -7.74 10.31
C HIS A 115 4.23 -7.95 8.83
N PHE A 116 4.17 -9.18 8.37
CA PHE A 116 3.96 -9.41 6.93
C PHE A 116 2.54 -9.04 6.46
N HIS A 117 1.53 -9.06 7.35
CA HIS A 117 0.20 -8.57 6.99
C HIS A 117 0.17 -7.04 6.87
N TYR A 118 0.91 -6.30 7.69
CA TYR A 118 1.08 -4.86 7.48
C TYR A 118 1.75 -4.54 6.14
N GLN A 119 2.64 -5.42 5.65
CA GLN A 119 3.27 -5.25 4.34
C GLN A 119 2.36 -5.67 3.17
N LEU A 120 1.59 -6.75 3.32
CA LEU A 120 0.78 -7.33 2.25
C LEU A 120 -0.67 -6.83 2.28
N SER A 121 -1.39 -7.04 3.39
CA SER A 121 -2.81 -6.65 3.47
C SER A 121 -3.01 -5.14 3.52
N MET A 122 -2.08 -4.39 4.07
CA MET A 122 -2.15 -2.93 4.19
C MET A 122 -1.20 -2.22 3.23
N GLY A 123 -0.11 -2.86 2.82
CA GLY A 123 0.76 -2.38 1.77
C GLY A 123 0.21 -2.71 0.38
N ALA A 124 0.36 -3.96 -0.06
CA ALA A 124 -0.02 -4.35 -1.41
C ALA A 124 -1.52 -4.16 -1.68
N SER A 125 -2.42 -4.58 -0.79
CA SER A 125 -3.86 -4.47 -1.02
C SER A 125 -4.34 -3.02 -1.07
N PHE A 126 -3.81 -2.13 -0.21
CA PHE A 126 -4.13 -0.70 -0.27
C PHE A 126 -3.63 -0.07 -1.57
N GLY A 127 -2.44 -0.46 -2.03
CA GLY A 127 -1.92 -0.03 -3.33
C GLY A 127 -2.80 -0.50 -4.50
N ILE A 128 -3.28 -1.74 -4.45
CA ILE A 128 -4.20 -2.30 -5.46
C ILE A 128 -5.53 -1.54 -5.45
N PHE A 129 -6.14 -1.28 -4.29
CA PHE A 129 -7.37 -0.51 -4.21
C PHE A 129 -7.19 0.94 -4.65
N ALA A 130 -6.06 1.58 -4.29
CA ALA A 130 -5.74 2.91 -4.77
C ALA A 130 -5.70 2.96 -6.30
N GLY A 131 -5.01 2.00 -6.93
CA GLY A 131 -4.94 1.86 -8.38
C GLY A 131 -6.28 1.54 -9.00
N PHE A 132 -7.05 0.61 -8.41
CA PHE A 132 -8.38 0.26 -8.87
C PHE A 132 -9.28 1.50 -8.94
N TYR A 133 -9.45 2.24 -7.86
CA TYR A 133 -10.29 3.42 -7.82
C TYR A 133 -9.79 4.54 -8.75
N TYR A 134 -8.48 4.68 -8.88
CA TYR A 134 -7.88 5.70 -9.72
C TYR A 134 -8.12 5.45 -11.21
N TRP A 135 -7.97 4.22 -11.68
CA TRP A 135 -8.12 3.86 -13.09
C TRP A 135 -9.49 3.27 -13.46
N PHE A 136 -10.35 2.96 -12.49
CA PHE A 136 -11.68 2.40 -12.77
C PHE A 136 -12.48 3.22 -13.79
N PRO A 137 -12.59 4.57 -13.66
CA PRO A 137 -13.32 5.37 -14.64
C PRO A 137 -12.73 5.26 -16.05
N LYS A 138 -11.41 5.16 -16.14
CA LYS A 138 -10.70 5.03 -17.41
C LYS A 138 -10.87 3.65 -18.06
N ILE A 139 -10.92 2.60 -17.26
CA ILE A 139 -11.02 1.21 -17.75
C ILE A 139 -12.47 0.90 -18.16
N VAL A 140 -13.43 1.31 -17.35
CA VAL A 140 -14.86 0.94 -17.51
C VAL A 140 -15.65 2.01 -18.26
N GLY A 141 -15.18 3.27 -18.27
CA GLY A 141 -15.91 4.40 -18.87
C GLY A 141 -17.04 4.92 -17.99
N LYS A 142 -17.13 4.49 -16.72
CA LYS A 142 -18.16 4.91 -15.77
C LYS A 142 -17.54 5.37 -14.45
N THR A 143 -18.20 6.32 -13.80
CA THR A 143 -17.82 6.76 -12.47
C THR A 143 -18.45 5.87 -11.39
N TYR A 144 -17.86 5.88 -10.20
CA TYR A 144 -18.38 5.17 -9.03
C TYR A 144 -18.83 6.17 -7.95
N ASN A 145 -19.65 5.71 -7.03
CA ASN A 145 -20.10 6.51 -5.91
C ASN A 145 -18.94 6.73 -4.91
N GLU A 146 -18.44 7.97 -4.84
CA GLU A 146 -17.30 8.37 -3.99
C GLU A 146 -17.60 8.17 -2.51
N THR A 147 -18.84 8.33 -2.07
CA THR A 147 -19.23 8.12 -0.67
C THR A 147 -19.12 6.65 -0.29
N LEU A 148 -19.60 5.74 -1.14
CA LEU A 148 -19.45 4.30 -0.93
C LEU A 148 -17.98 3.89 -0.95
N ALA A 149 -17.16 4.50 -1.81
CA ALA A 149 -15.72 4.23 -1.88
C ALA A 149 -15.00 4.65 -0.58
N LYS A 150 -15.38 5.78 0.00
CA LYS A 150 -14.86 6.22 1.30
C LYS A 150 -15.34 5.35 2.46
N ILE A 151 -16.60 4.91 2.43
CA ILE A 151 -17.12 3.95 3.42
C ILE A 151 -16.33 2.63 3.33
N HIS A 152 -16.07 2.12 2.12
CA HIS A 152 -15.22 0.95 1.92
C HIS A 152 -13.83 1.17 2.51
N PHE A 153 -13.17 2.29 2.21
CA PHE A 153 -11.85 2.59 2.76
C PHE A 153 -11.83 2.53 4.29
N TRP A 154 -12.74 3.26 4.95
CA TRP A 154 -12.74 3.32 6.41
C TRP A 154 -13.12 2.00 7.06
N THR A 155 -14.10 1.28 6.51
CA THR A 155 -14.46 -0.06 7.01
C THR A 155 -13.30 -1.02 6.90
N PHE A 156 -12.64 -1.04 5.73
CA PHE A 156 -11.49 -1.90 5.51
C PHE A 156 -10.29 -1.49 6.37
N PHE A 157 -9.99 -0.18 6.47
CA PHE A 157 -8.91 0.36 7.28
C PHE A 157 -9.05 -0.02 8.76
N VAL A 158 -10.23 0.18 9.34
CA VAL A 158 -10.51 -0.19 10.74
C VAL A 158 -10.43 -1.70 10.91
N GLY A 159 -11.06 -2.46 10.01
CA GLY A 159 -11.09 -3.92 10.08
C GLY A 159 -9.70 -4.54 10.07
N VAL A 160 -8.83 -4.16 9.13
CA VAL A 160 -7.47 -4.73 9.03
C VAL A 160 -6.59 -4.33 10.23
N ASN A 161 -6.73 -3.10 10.74
CA ASN A 161 -5.98 -2.69 11.94
C ASN A 161 -6.43 -3.44 13.19
N LEU A 162 -7.74 -3.61 13.40
CA LEU A 162 -8.25 -4.42 14.50
C LEU A 162 -7.86 -5.90 14.37
N THR A 163 -7.70 -6.41 13.16
CA THR A 163 -7.25 -7.77 12.92
C THR A 163 -5.78 -7.94 13.26
N PHE A 164 -4.90 -7.10 12.71
CA PHE A 164 -3.46 -7.37 12.72
C PHE A 164 -2.67 -6.58 13.77
N PHE A 165 -3.15 -5.45 14.26
CA PHE A 165 -2.43 -4.70 15.29
C PHE A 165 -2.32 -5.47 16.62
N PRO A 166 -3.40 -6.10 17.14
CA PRO A 166 -3.32 -6.91 18.36
C PRO A 166 -2.38 -8.11 18.24
N GLN A 167 -2.14 -8.61 17.04
CA GLN A 167 -1.24 -9.75 16.81
C GLN A 167 0.22 -9.43 17.14
N HIS A 168 0.64 -8.15 17.13
CA HIS A 168 1.95 -7.75 17.64
C HIS A 168 2.09 -8.08 19.12
N PHE A 169 1.05 -7.81 19.91
CA PHE A 169 1.05 -8.12 21.35
C PHE A 169 0.98 -9.61 21.63
N LEU A 170 0.25 -10.37 20.81
CA LEU A 170 0.27 -11.85 20.87
C LEU A 170 1.68 -12.39 20.63
N GLY A 171 2.39 -11.86 19.63
CA GLY A 171 3.75 -12.26 19.34
C GLY A 171 4.75 -11.87 20.44
N LEU A 172 4.62 -10.65 21.00
CA LEU A 172 5.41 -10.20 22.15
C LEU A 172 5.18 -11.06 23.40
N SER A 173 3.97 -11.59 23.55
CA SER A 173 3.61 -12.53 24.63
C SER A 173 4.03 -13.96 24.35
N GLY A 174 4.65 -14.23 23.19
CA GLY A 174 5.17 -15.56 22.83
C GLY A 174 4.17 -16.51 22.20
N MET A 175 3.00 -16.05 21.74
CA MET A 175 2.05 -16.91 21.05
C MET A 175 2.64 -17.39 19.71
N PRO A 176 2.87 -18.72 19.53
CA PRO A 176 3.39 -19.23 18.26
C PRO A 176 2.33 -19.19 17.16
N ARG A 177 2.78 -19.12 15.91
CA ARG A 177 1.90 -19.28 14.74
C ARG A 177 1.72 -20.75 14.37
N ARG A 178 0.76 -21.04 13.50
CA ARG A 178 0.49 -22.40 12.96
C ARG A 178 0.09 -23.42 14.04
N ILE A 179 -0.61 -22.98 15.07
CA ILE A 179 -1.15 -23.83 16.11
C ILE A 179 -2.67 -23.99 15.93
N PRO A 180 -3.23 -25.17 16.22
CA PRO A 180 -4.67 -25.42 16.10
C PRO A 180 -5.50 -24.74 17.21
N ASP A 181 -4.91 -24.50 18.36
CA ASP A 181 -5.54 -23.89 19.53
C ASP A 181 -4.51 -23.12 20.36
N TYR A 182 -4.96 -22.23 21.22
CA TYR A 182 -4.11 -21.37 22.04
C TYR A 182 -4.59 -21.34 23.50
N PRO A 183 -3.68 -21.14 24.47
CA PRO A 183 -4.04 -20.97 25.89
C PRO A 183 -4.97 -19.76 26.11
N ASP A 184 -5.83 -19.83 27.11
CA ASP A 184 -6.83 -18.81 27.47
C ASP A 184 -6.22 -17.39 27.66
N ALA A 185 -4.96 -17.31 28.08
CA ALA A 185 -4.25 -16.06 28.26
C ALA A 185 -4.18 -15.21 26.96
N PHE A 186 -4.24 -15.84 25.79
CA PHE A 186 -4.21 -15.16 24.48
C PHE A 186 -5.63 -14.85 23.95
N ALA A 187 -6.69 -15.29 24.59
CA ALA A 187 -8.06 -15.14 24.12
C ALA A 187 -8.47 -13.67 23.86
N PRO A 188 -8.16 -12.67 24.71
CA PRO A 188 -8.62 -11.30 24.50
C PRO A 188 -8.15 -10.69 23.18
N TYR A 189 -6.88 -10.82 22.85
CA TYR A 189 -6.34 -10.27 21.59
C TYR A 189 -6.81 -11.05 20.36
N ASN A 190 -6.96 -12.38 20.46
CA ASN A 190 -7.54 -13.18 19.39
C ASN A 190 -9.01 -12.83 19.14
N TYR A 191 -9.78 -12.53 20.19
CA TYR A 191 -11.15 -12.07 20.05
C TYR A 191 -11.25 -10.74 19.30
N ILE A 192 -10.43 -9.75 19.66
CA ILE A 192 -10.36 -8.45 18.96
C ILE A 192 -9.97 -8.66 17.50
N SER A 193 -8.98 -9.50 17.23
CA SER A 193 -8.54 -9.85 15.89
C SER A 193 -9.69 -10.48 15.06
N SER A 194 -10.47 -11.35 15.65
CA SER A 194 -11.64 -11.97 15.01
C SER A 194 -12.73 -10.95 14.69
N LEU A 195 -13.02 -10.01 15.59
CA LEU A 195 -13.95 -8.90 15.30
C LEU A 195 -13.46 -8.05 14.13
N GLY A 196 -12.16 -7.74 14.10
CA GLY A 196 -11.54 -7.01 12.98
C GLY A 196 -11.73 -7.72 11.64
N SER A 197 -11.58 -9.04 11.62
CA SER A 197 -11.77 -9.83 10.41
C SER A 197 -13.20 -9.77 9.88
N VAL A 198 -14.19 -9.81 10.74
CA VAL A 198 -15.62 -9.65 10.37
C VAL A 198 -15.86 -8.27 9.75
N ILE A 199 -15.29 -7.21 10.33
CA ILE A 199 -15.40 -5.85 9.77
C ILE A 199 -14.71 -5.77 8.39
N SER A 200 -13.55 -6.41 8.23
CA SER A 200 -12.86 -6.47 6.93
C SER A 200 -13.69 -7.17 5.86
N VAL A 201 -14.36 -8.28 6.22
CA VAL A 201 -15.28 -8.99 5.33
C VAL A 201 -16.48 -8.12 4.94
N ALA A 202 -17.04 -7.35 5.88
CA ALA A 202 -18.07 -6.36 5.55
C ALA A 202 -17.56 -5.32 4.52
N GLY A 203 -16.30 -4.89 4.66
CA GLY A 203 -15.64 -4.03 3.65
C GLY A 203 -15.63 -4.65 2.26
N VAL A 204 -15.33 -5.95 2.15
CA VAL A 204 -15.36 -6.66 0.85
C VAL A 204 -16.77 -6.66 0.22
N PHE A 205 -17.82 -6.84 1.02
CA PHE A 205 -19.20 -6.76 0.50
C PHE A 205 -19.57 -5.34 0.06
N ILE A 206 -19.13 -4.32 0.79
CA ILE A 206 -19.33 -2.92 0.39
C ILE A 206 -18.62 -2.65 -0.95
N PHE A 207 -17.39 -3.16 -1.11
CA PHE A 207 -16.66 -3.05 -2.38
C PHE A 207 -17.37 -3.75 -3.54
N ALA A 208 -17.86 -4.98 -3.34
CA ALA A 208 -18.59 -5.72 -4.35
C ALA A 208 -19.88 -4.98 -4.76
N TYR A 209 -20.61 -4.44 -3.80
CA TYR A 209 -21.80 -3.63 -4.06
C TYR A 209 -21.46 -2.33 -4.82
N LEU A 210 -20.38 -1.65 -4.45
CA LEU A 210 -19.91 -0.45 -5.14
C LEU A 210 -19.60 -0.73 -6.61
N VAL A 211 -18.92 -1.85 -6.90
CA VAL A 211 -18.60 -2.22 -8.28
C VAL A 211 -19.89 -2.51 -9.06
N TYR A 212 -20.82 -3.23 -8.47
CA TYR A 212 -22.13 -3.48 -9.07
C TYR A 212 -22.88 -2.17 -9.36
N ASP A 213 -22.96 -1.27 -8.37
CA ASP A 213 -23.62 0.03 -8.48
C ASP A 213 -23.00 0.88 -9.61
N ALA A 214 -21.67 0.94 -9.66
CA ALA A 214 -20.94 1.67 -10.70
C ALA A 214 -21.18 1.09 -12.12
N LEU A 215 -21.23 -0.23 -12.26
CA LEU A 215 -21.48 -0.88 -13.56
C LEU A 215 -22.91 -0.69 -14.06
N VAL A 216 -23.88 -0.65 -13.14
CA VAL A 216 -25.31 -0.55 -13.51
C VAL A 216 -25.77 0.92 -13.59
N TYR A 217 -25.45 1.71 -12.58
CA TYR A 217 -25.98 3.05 -12.38
C TYR A 217 -24.94 4.17 -12.52
N GLY A 218 -23.66 3.82 -12.72
CA GLY A 218 -22.57 4.79 -12.84
C GLY A 218 -22.77 5.74 -14.03
N GLU A 219 -22.52 7.01 -13.82
CA GLU A 219 -22.50 8.02 -14.88
C GLU A 219 -21.32 7.82 -15.82
N GLU A 220 -21.42 8.30 -17.05
CA GLU A 220 -20.29 8.28 -17.99
C GLU A 220 -19.11 9.08 -17.44
N ALA A 221 -17.92 8.55 -17.60
CA ALA A 221 -16.71 9.17 -17.10
C ALA A 221 -16.10 10.11 -18.15
N ASP A 222 -15.71 11.30 -17.72
CA ASP A 222 -14.90 12.21 -18.53
C ASP A 222 -13.56 11.60 -18.93
N ASN A 223 -12.93 12.17 -19.96
CA ASN A 223 -11.58 11.78 -20.38
C ASN A 223 -10.57 11.89 -19.22
N ASN A 224 -10.70 12.92 -18.39
CA ASN A 224 -9.92 13.10 -17.17
C ASN A 224 -10.82 13.44 -15.96
N PRO A 225 -11.38 12.46 -15.28
CA PRO A 225 -12.25 12.67 -14.12
C PRO A 225 -11.51 13.28 -12.91
N TRP A 226 -10.19 13.33 -12.94
CA TRP A 226 -9.35 13.91 -11.88
C TRP A 226 -8.97 15.38 -12.14
N ALA A 227 -9.38 15.95 -13.27
CA ALA A 227 -9.17 17.36 -13.57
C ALA A 227 -9.79 18.24 -12.49
N VAL A 228 -9.11 19.32 -12.13
CA VAL A 228 -9.62 20.28 -11.15
C VAL A 228 -10.39 21.36 -11.93
N PRO A 229 -11.70 21.50 -11.73
CA PRO A 229 -12.48 22.59 -12.33
C PRO A 229 -11.86 23.94 -11.96
N GLY A 230 -11.76 24.84 -12.92
CA GLY A 230 -11.17 26.18 -12.73
C GLY A 230 -9.63 26.24 -12.74
N TYR A 231 -8.93 25.12 -12.56
CA TYR A 231 -7.47 25.15 -12.64
C TYR A 231 -6.96 25.43 -14.06
N PHE A 232 -7.67 24.92 -15.06
CA PHE A 232 -7.34 25.13 -16.46
C PHE A 232 -7.84 26.48 -17.00
N GLU A 233 -8.91 27.04 -16.44
CA GLU A 233 -9.44 28.35 -16.83
C GLU A 233 -8.51 29.51 -16.45
N SER A 234 -7.75 29.36 -15.36
CA SER A 234 -6.78 30.34 -14.88
C SER A 234 -5.35 30.10 -15.38
N THR A 235 -5.11 28.97 -16.05
CA THR A 235 -3.78 28.60 -16.50
C THR A 235 -3.59 29.03 -17.96
N PRO A 236 -2.58 29.85 -18.29
CA PRO A 236 -2.32 30.25 -19.65
C PRO A 236 -2.15 29.05 -20.60
N ILE A 237 -2.71 29.15 -21.81
CA ILE A 237 -2.73 28.07 -22.82
C ILE A 237 -1.33 27.47 -23.08
N TYR A 238 -0.29 28.32 -23.12
CA TYR A 238 1.08 27.84 -23.30
C TYR A 238 1.60 26.95 -22.16
N TRP A 239 1.03 27.06 -20.96
CA TRP A 239 1.33 26.15 -19.85
C TRP A 239 0.63 24.81 -19.98
N LEU A 240 -0.54 24.79 -20.59
CA LEU A 240 -1.28 23.54 -20.89
C LEU A 240 -0.58 22.78 -22.03
N GLU A 241 -0.09 23.46 -23.05
CA GLU A 241 0.70 22.88 -24.14
C GLU A 241 2.09 22.42 -23.69
N ALA A 242 2.75 23.21 -22.81
CA ALA A 242 4.10 22.91 -22.32
C ALA A 242 4.12 21.88 -21.17
N ASN A 243 3.02 21.70 -20.47
CA ASN A 243 2.82 20.74 -19.39
C ASN A 243 1.49 20.00 -19.62
N PRO A 244 1.46 19.03 -20.51
CA PRO A 244 0.42 18.04 -20.45
C PRO A 244 0.56 17.41 -19.06
N ALA A 245 -0.24 17.89 -18.12
CA ALA A 245 -0.15 17.53 -16.70
C ALA A 245 -0.53 16.06 -16.45
N THR A 246 -0.84 15.38 -17.51
CA THR A 246 -1.43 14.05 -17.52
C THR A 246 -0.62 13.15 -18.44
N SER A 247 -0.48 11.92 -18.06
CA SER A 247 -0.02 10.86 -18.93
C SER A 247 -1.05 10.63 -20.05
N LEU A 248 -0.64 9.92 -21.10
CA LEU A 248 -1.41 9.77 -22.35
C LEU A 248 -2.82 9.19 -22.08
N GLU A 249 -2.97 8.31 -21.10
CA GLU A 249 -4.26 7.71 -20.76
C GLU A 249 -5.36 8.73 -20.40
N TRP A 250 -4.97 9.90 -19.89
CA TRP A 250 -5.91 10.97 -19.52
C TRP A 250 -6.20 11.96 -20.66
N ALA A 251 -5.54 11.79 -21.80
CA ALA A 251 -5.78 12.56 -23.01
C ALA A 251 -6.74 11.87 -23.98
N VAL A 252 -6.98 10.59 -23.82
CA VAL A 252 -7.89 9.78 -24.66
C VAL A 252 -9.24 9.55 -24.00
N GLU A 253 -10.23 9.11 -24.76
CA GLU A 253 -11.59 8.85 -24.28
C GLU A 253 -11.65 7.78 -23.19
N SER A 254 -12.74 7.78 -22.41
CA SER A 254 -13.04 6.79 -21.40
C SER A 254 -14.32 6.03 -21.78
N PRO A 255 -14.30 4.70 -21.96
CA PRO A 255 -13.13 3.81 -21.87
C PRO A 255 -12.12 4.05 -22.98
N THR A 256 -10.87 3.65 -22.72
CA THR A 256 -9.79 3.82 -23.71
C THR A 256 -10.10 3.07 -25.00
N PRO A 257 -10.04 3.68 -26.19
CA PRO A 257 -10.31 3.00 -27.46
C PRO A 257 -9.33 1.86 -27.70
N PHE A 258 -9.80 0.81 -28.39
CA PHE A 258 -9.03 -0.42 -28.62
C PHE A 258 -7.69 -0.17 -29.34
N HIS A 259 -7.64 0.84 -30.23
CA HIS A 259 -6.45 1.29 -30.95
C HIS A 259 -6.15 2.77 -30.64
N ALA A 260 -5.77 3.05 -29.38
CA ALA A 260 -5.53 4.43 -28.92
C ALA A 260 -4.45 5.18 -29.72
N PHE A 261 -3.47 4.49 -30.29
CA PHE A 261 -2.37 5.10 -31.05
C PHE A 261 -2.74 5.60 -32.45
N HIS A 262 -3.94 5.28 -32.94
CA HIS A 262 -4.42 5.77 -34.24
C HIS A 262 -5.23 7.06 -34.15
N VAL A 263 -5.50 7.56 -32.94
CA VAL A 263 -6.39 8.70 -32.66
C VAL A 263 -5.66 9.87 -32.01
N VAL A 264 -4.35 9.72 -31.76
CA VAL A 264 -3.50 10.75 -31.14
C VAL A 264 -2.64 11.43 -32.17
#